data_962869fa769ff354881f51151a3290ef
#
_entry.id   962869fa769ff354881f51151a3290ef
#
_cell.length_a   1.000
_cell.length_b   1.000
_cell.length_c   1.000
_cell.angle_alpha   90.00
_cell.angle_beta   90.00
_cell.angle_gamma   90.00
#
_symmetry.space_group_name_H-M   'P 1'
#
loop_
_entity.id
_entity.type
_entity.pdbx_description
1 polymer ?
#
loop_
_entity_poly.entity_id
_entity_poly.type
_entity_poly.pdbx_seq_one_letter_code
_entity_poly.pdbx_strand_id
1 'polypeptide(L)'
;MKVLELTNIELTYPQSRFEIKKKMEPSTIGPISLDFFDSEVVGIIGRNGSGKSTLLRLAGGVYPPDKGEIKIAGSISMLAGVGVGFNKHLTGLENTYLYAALMGWKKEDVDSHLDDILAFSELGHHFYRPIRTYSSGMKARLGISVATAFRPDILLVDEVLGVGDASFRKKSENRVREMISGSGCVIIVSHSQGFMMEICDRIILIENGKVLDIGKPKEIYAKYNDLLNIESS
;
A
#
# COMPACT_ATOMS: atom_id res chain seq x y z
N MET A 1 0.70 14.12 16.10
CA MET A 1 2.13 13.81 16.34
C MET A 1 2.74 13.32 15.03
N LYS A 2 4.07 13.55 14.75
CA LYS A 2 4.73 12.98 13.58
C LYS A 2 4.93 11.47 13.79
N VAL A 3 4.46 10.64 12.86
CA VAL A 3 4.52 9.18 12.98
C VAL A 3 5.43 8.52 11.92
N LEU A 4 5.67 9.22 10.79
CA LEU A 4 6.63 8.79 9.77
C LEU A 4 7.38 10.00 9.25
N GLU A 5 8.70 9.91 9.19
CA GLU A 5 9.58 10.95 8.66
C GLU A 5 10.53 10.35 7.63
N LEU A 6 10.52 10.93 6.45
CA LEU A 6 11.45 10.64 5.36
C LEU A 6 12.38 11.84 5.22
N THR A 7 13.69 11.63 5.33
CA THR A 7 14.69 12.71 5.26
C THR A 7 15.69 12.43 4.15
N ASN A 8 15.62 13.21 3.07
CA ASN A 8 16.51 13.13 1.90
C ASN A 8 16.68 11.71 1.36
N ILE A 9 15.59 10.93 1.32
CA ILE A 9 15.63 9.56 0.83
C ILE A 9 15.86 9.51 -0.67
N GLU A 10 16.79 8.66 -1.09
CA GLU A 10 17.07 8.35 -2.49
C GLU A 10 17.12 6.84 -2.68
N LEU A 11 16.62 6.37 -3.83
CA LEU A 11 16.75 4.97 -4.28
C LEU A 11 17.03 4.95 -5.77
N THR A 12 18.06 4.23 -6.18
CA THR A 12 18.41 4.02 -7.60
C THR A 12 18.21 2.57 -7.96
N TYR A 13 17.38 2.31 -8.97
CA TYR A 13 17.17 0.94 -9.44
C TYR A 13 18.41 0.41 -10.15
N PRO A 14 18.78 -0.86 -9.88
CA PRO A 14 19.89 -1.49 -10.59
C PRO A 14 19.54 -1.59 -12.08
N GLN A 15 20.47 -1.14 -12.92
CA GLN A 15 20.32 -1.21 -14.36
C GLN A 15 20.48 -2.65 -14.88
N SER A 16 19.63 -2.99 -15.83
CA SER A 16 19.81 -4.23 -16.62
C SER A 16 21.03 -4.14 -17.52
N ARG A 17 21.57 -5.30 -17.93
CA ARG A 17 22.70 -5.34 -18.90
C ARG A 17 22.39 -4.63 -20.21
N PHE A 18 21.12 -4.57 -20.60
CA PHE A 18 20.65 -3.89 -21.80
C PHE A 18 20.69 -2.37 -21.65
N GLU A 19 20.23 -1.85 -20.51
CA GLU A 19 20.27 -0.42 -20.20
C GLU A 19 21.70 0.10 -20.09
N ILE A 20 22.58 -0.67 -19.46
CA ILE A 20 24.01 -0.35 -19.38
C ILE A 20 24.62 -0.29 -20.80
N LYS A 21 24.31 -1.27 -21.68
CA LYS A 21 24.80 -1.27 -23.06
C LYS A 21 24.31 -0.07 -23.88
N LYS A 22 23.07 0.40 -23.62
CA LYS A 22 22.48 1.57 -24.26
C LYS A 22 22.85 2.90 -23.60
N LYS A 23 23.65 2.89 -22.52
CA LYS A 23 24.02 4.08 -21.73
C LYS A 23 22.79 4.88 -21.28
N MET A 24 21.71 4.18 -20.92
CA MET A 24 20.53 4.81 -20.33
C MET A 24 20.88 5.29 -18.91
N GLU A 25 20.29 6.40 -18.48
CA GLU A 25 20.41 6.83 -17.10
C GLU A 25 19.65 5.89 -16.16
N PRO A 26 20.18 5.58 -14.96
CA PRO A 26 19.46 4.77 -13.99
C PRO A 26 18.20 5.47 -13.52
N SER A 27 17.14 4.71 -13.33
CA SER A 27 15.90 5.23 -12.75
C SER A 27 16.12 5.49 -11.25
N THR A 28 16.01 6.74 -10.85
CA THR A 28 16.23 7.19 -9.47
C THR A 28 15.00 7.87 -8.91
N ILE A 29 14.69 7.59 -7.66
CA ILE A 29 13.68 8.30 -6.86
C ILE A 29 14.40 9.11 -5.80
N GLY A 30 14.00 10.36 -5.65
CA GLY A 30 14.53 11.29 -4.66
C GLY A 30 15.48 12.35 -5.27
N PRO A 31 16.11 13.19 -4.39
CA PRO A 31 15.92 13.20 -2.95
C PRO A 31 14.50 13.64 -2.54
N ILE A 32 13.91 12.93 -1.59
CA ILE A 32 12.57 13.20 -1.07
C ILE A 32 12.63 13.38 0.45
N SER A 33 12.02 14.45 0.95
CA SER A 33 11.79 14.67 2.38
C SER A 33 10.31 14.94 2.62
N LEU A 34 9.68 14.13 3.47
CA LEU A 34 8.25 14.17 3.77
C LEU A 34 8.00 13.82 5.23
N ASP A 35 7.05 14.51 5.83
CA ASP A 35 6.53 14.23 7.17
C ASP A 35 5.09 13.77 7.09
N PHE A 36 4.74 12.75 7.88
CA PHE A 36 3.38 12.25 8.00
C PHE A 36 2.96 12.26 9.47
N PHE A 37 1.71 12.64 9.70
CA PHE A 37 1.20 12.90 11.03
C PHE A 37 0.08 11.90 11.39
N ASP A 38 -0.07 11.69 12.68
CA ASP A 38 -1.17 10.91 13.22
C ASP A 38 -2.53 11.51 12.83
N SER A 39 -3.50 10.66 12.58
CA SER A 39 -4.86 11.03 12.14
C SER A 39 -4.90 11.80 10.82
N GLU A 40 -3.95 11.53 9.92
CA GLU A 40 -3.87 12.15 8.59
C GLU A 40 -4.01 11.10 7.48
N VAL A 41 -4.80 11.41 6.45
CA VAL A 41 -4.92 10.62 5.22
C VAL A 41 -4.23 11.36 4.08
N VAL A 42 -3.11 10.80 3.62
CA VAL A 42 -2.26 11.41 2.58
C VAL A 42 -2.35 10.61 1.29
N GLY A 43 -2.80 11.26 0.21
CA GLY A 43 -2.81 10.67 -1.12
C GLY A 43 -1.49 10.87 -1.86
N ILE A 44 -1.09 9.90 -2.67
CA ILE A 44 0.03 10.03 -3.61
C ILE A 44 -0.50 9.83 -5.02
N ILE A 45 -0.34 10.83 -5.89
CA ILE A 45 -0.73 10.76 -7.29
C ILE A 45 0.46 11.08 -8.21
N GLY A 46 0.30 10.74 -9.48
CA GLY A 46 1.30 10.96 -10.53
C GLY A 46 1.14 9.94 -11.63
N ARG A 47 1.89 10.09 -12.72
CA ARG A 47 1.82 9.22 -13.91
C ARG A 47 2.29 7.79 -13.59
N ASN A 48 1.97 6.85 -14.50
CA ASN A 48 2.54 5.51 -14.41
C ASN A 48 4.06 5.57 -14.55
N GLY A 49 4.77 4.90 -13.63
CA GLY A 49 6.24 4.95 -13.57
C GLY A 49 6.83 6.18 -12.86
N SER A 50 6.02 7.10 -12.32
CA SER A 50 6.53 8.29 -11.60
C SER A 50 7.18 7.99 -10.25
N GLY A 51 7.05 6.75 -9.72
CA GLY A 51 7.68 6.33 -8.46
C GLY A 51 6.75 6.19 -7.26
N LYS A 52 5.42 6.32 -7.43
CA LYS A 52 4.43 6.23 -6.33
C LYS A 52 4.56 4.96 -5.48
N SER A 53 4.47 3.79 -6.12
CA SER A 53 4.58 2.50 -5.40
C SER A 53 5.97 2.29 -4.81
N THR A 54 7.02 2.86 -5.40
CA THR A 54 8.37 2.79 -4.84
C THR A 54 8.49 3.66 -3.60
N LEU A 55 7.95 4.89 -3.62
CA LEU A 55 7.91 5.74 -2.43
C LEU A 55 7.14 5.05 -1.30
N LEU A 56 6.01 4.41 -1.63
CA LEU A 56 5.22 3.68 -0.63
C LEU A 56 6.00 2.50 -0.03
N ARG A 57 6.77 1.76 -0.85
CA ARG A 57 7.62 0.66 -0.38
C ARG A 57 8.83 1.12 0.43
N LEU A 58 9.42 2.27 0.10
CA LEU A 58 10.43 2.92 0.92
C LEU A 58 9.85 3.33 2.27
N ALA A 59 8.72 4.02 2.28
CA ALA A 59 8.02 4.43 3.49
C ALA A 59 7.67 3.23 4.39
N GLY A 60 7.29 2.10 3.80
CA GLY A 60 6.99 0.84 4.51
C GLY A 60 8.20 0.00 4.91
N GLY A 61 9.43 0.46 4.63
CA GLY A 61 10.64 -0.28 4.94
C GLY A 61 10.86 -1.56 4.10
N VAL A 62 10.08 -1.74 3.02
CA VAL A 62 10.22 -2.89 2.09
C VAL A 62 11.52 -2.75 1.28
N TYR A 63 11.87 -1.52 0.91
CA TYR A 63 13.15 -1.19 0.30
C TYR A 63 13.95 -0.29 1.24
N PRO A 64 15.22 -0.64 1.54
CA PRO A 64 16.11 0.29 2.19
C PRO A 64 16.45 1.42 1.19
N PRO A 65 16.51 2.69 1.62
CA PRO A 65 16.99 3.76 0.77
C PRO A 65 18.51 3.67 0.58
N ASP A 66 19.03 4.10 -0.59
CA ASP A 66 20.48 4.22 -0.83
C ASP A 66 21.09 5.38 -0.05
N LYS A 67 20.28 6.45 0.18
CA LYS A 67 20.65 7.62 0.98
C LYS A 67 19.45 8.12 1.78
N GLY A 68 19.77 8.88 2.83
CA GLY A 68 18.76 9.46 3.71
C GLY A 68 18.35 8.53 4.85
N GLU A 69 17.33 8.92 5.57
CA GLU A 69 16.87 8.23 6.76
C GLU A 69 15.33 8.15 6.78
N ILE A 70 14.80 7.03 7.26
CA ILE A 70 13.38 6.81 7.48
C ILE A 70 13.17 6.54 8.97
N LYS A 71 12.32 7.34 9.62
CA LYS A 71 11.93 7.14 11.03
C LYS A 71 10.45 6.81 11.09
N ILE A 72 10.12 5.70 11.75
CA ILE A 72 8.78 5.19 11.93
C ILE A 72 8.48 5.13 13.43
N ALA A 73 7.38 5.75 13.85
CA ALA A 73 6.89 5.69 15.22
C ALA A 73 5.56 4.91 15.24
N GLY A 74 5.60 3.69 15.75
CA GLY A 74 4.45 2.79 15.82
C GLY A 74 4.53 1.62 14.84
N SER A 75 3.43 0.89 14.73
CA SER A 75 3.25 -0.24 13.82
C SER A 75 2.91 0.25 12.42
N ILE A 76 3.46 -0.40 11.39
CA ILE A 76 3.18 -0.08 9.99
C ILE A 76 2.69 -1.32 9.26
N SER A 77 1.66 -1.18 8.44
CA SER A 77 1.17 -2.26 7.59
C SER A 77 0.95 -1.77 6.17
N MET A 78 1.21 -2.65 5.20
CA MET A 78 1.08 -2.33 3.79
C MET A 78 0.04 -3.23 3.12
N LEU A 79 -1.03 -2.62 2.63
CA LEU A 79 -1.98 -3.25 1.71
C LEU A 79 -1.43 -3.12 0.28
N ALA A 80 -0.43 -3.92 -0.07
CA ALA A 80 0.14 -3.96 -1.41
C ALA A 80 0.09 -5.38 -1.95
N GLY A 81 -0.79 -5.61 -2.90
CA GLY A 81 -0.92 -6.95 -3.53
C GLY A 81 -1.46 -8.01 -2.57
N VAL A 82 -2.67 -8.45 -2.81
CA VAL A 82 -3.36 -9.44 -1.97
C VAL A 82 -2.64 -10.78 -2.02
N GLY A 83 -2.22 -11.29 -0.85
CA GLY A 83 -1.54 -12.60 -0.72
C GLY A 83 -0.03 -12.58 -0.94
N VAL A 84 0.60 -11.41 -0.95
CA VAL A 84 2.07 -11.30 -0.90
C VAL A 84 2.59 -11.95 0.39
N GLY A 85 3.59 -12.83 0.26
CA GLY A 85 4.16 -13.57 1.40
C GLY A 85 3.46 -14.88 1.72
N PHE A 86 2.37 -15.23 1.06
CA PHE A 86 1.71 -16.52 1.28
C PHE A 86 2.54 -17.70 0.76
N ASN A 87 2.65 -18.74 1.58
CA ASN A 87 3.27 -20.01 1.22
C ASN A 87 2.20 -20.97 0.68
N LYS A 88 2.34 -21.40 -0.58
CA LYS A 88 1.38 -22.27 -1.27
C LYS A 88 1.18 -23.64 -0.62
N HIS A 89 2.12 -24.09 0.20
CA HIS A 89 2.05 -25.41 0.85
C HIS A 89 1.34 -25.36 2.22
N LEU A 90 1.21 -24.19 2.80
CA LEU A 90 0.49 -23.94 4.04
C LEU A 90 -1.01 -23.77 3.80
N THR A 91 -1.81 -24.08 4.79
CA THR A 91 -3.26 -23.84 4.83
C THR A 91 -3.57 -22.34 4.89
N GLY A 92 -4.85 -21.96 4.71
CA GLY A 92 -5.29 -20.58 4.93
C GLY A 92 -5.03 -20.11 6.36
N LEU A 93 -5.32 -20.97 7.34
CA LEU A 93 -5.03 -20.71 8.75
C LEU A 93 -3.55 -20.46 9.01
N GLU A 94 -2.66 -21.35 8.55
CA GLU A 94 -1.22 -21.19 8.74
C GLU A 94 -0.67 -19.96 8.01
N ASN A 95 -1.20 -19.62 6.83
CA ASN A 95 -0.84 -18.39 6.14
C ASN A 95 -1.34 -17.13 6.86
N THR A 96 -2.45 -17.21 7.58
CA THR A 96 -2.92 -16.11 8.44
C THR A 96 -1.87 -15.80 9.53
N TYR A 97 -1.38 -16.79 10.23
CA TYR A 97 -0.31 -16.61 11.23
C TYR A 97 1.00 -16.15 10.59
N LEU A 98 1.39 -16.74 9.44
CA LEU A 98 2.60 -16.35 8.73
C LEU A 98 2.56 -14.87 8.33
N TYR A 99 1.46 -14.43 7.73
CA TYR A 99 1.30 -13.05 7.30
C TYR A 99 1.31 -12.08 8.49
N ALA A 100 0.57 -12.40 9.54
CA ALA A 100 0.52 -11.59 10.74
C ALA A 100 1.90 -11.46 11.40
N ALA A 101 2.68 -12.56 11.47
CA ALA A 101 4.04 -12.55 11.98
C ALA A 101 4.98 -11.68 11.13
N LEU A 102 4.85 -11.70 9.79
CA LEU A 102 5.60 -10.84 8.87
C LEU A 102 5.26 -9.34 9.08
N MET A 103 4.03 -9.04 9.50
CA MET A 103 3.58 -7.68 9.83
C MET A 103 3.87 -7.29 11.28
N GLY A 104 4.55 -8.14 12.06
CA GLY A 104 4.93 -7.86 13.45
C GLY A 104 3.84 -8.12 14.50
N TRP A 105 2.71 -8.74 14.12
CA TRP A 105 1.63 -9.12 15.04
C TRP A 105 1.96 -10.40 15.81
N LYS A 106 1.56 -10.46 17.06
CA LYS A 106 1.75 -11.63 17.91
C LYS A 106 0.68 -12.68 17.66
N LYS A 107 0.97 -13.90 18.08
CA LYS A 107 0.03 -15.02 17.96
C LYS A 107 -1.31 -14.72 18.67
N GLU A 108 -1.25 -14.13 19.85
CA GLU A 108 -2.42 -13.77 20.66
C GLU A 108 -3.33 -12.77 19.95
N ASP A 109 -2.74 -11.82 19.20
CA ASP A 109 -3.49 -10.86 18.38
C ASP A 109 -4.23 -11.60 17.25
N VAL A 110 -3.57 -12.57 16.61
CA VAL A 110 -4.19 -13.40 15.57
C VAL A 110 -5.33 -14.22 16.12
N ASP A 111 -5.12 -14.90 17.24
CA ASP A 111 -6.12 -15.76 17.89
C ASP A 111 -7.40 -14.96 18.19
N SER A 112 -7.28 -13.69 18.61
CA SER A 112 -8.44 -12.81 18.89
C SER A 112 -9.21 -12.35 17.65
N HIS A 113 -8.60 -12.37 16.45
CA HIS A 113 -9.20 -11.95 15.20
C HIS A 113 -9.57 -13.11 14.26
N LEU A 114 -9.26 -14.36 14.66
CA LEU A 114 -9.37 -15.53 13.77
C LEU A 114 -10.78 -15.77 13.28
N ASP A 115 -11.78 -15.65 14.16
CA ASP A 115 -13.19 -15.84 13.81
C ASP A 115 -13.68 -14.77 12.83
N ASP A 116 -13.27 -13.51 12.99
CA ASP A 116 -13.56 -12.43 12.04
C ASP A 116 -12.91 -12.68 10.69
N ILE A 117 -11.64 -13.09 10.66
CA ILE A 117 -10.91 -13.42 9.42
C ILE A 117 -11.62 -14.56 8.68
N LEU A 118 -11.99 -15.63 9.39
CA LEU A 118 -12.69 -16.77 8.81
C LEU A 118 -14.06 -16.36 8.25
N ALA A 119 -14.85 -15.64 9.03
CA ALA A 119 -16.19 -15.18 8.64
C ALA A 119 -16.12 -14.19 7.46
N PHE A 120 -15.19 -13.25 7.49
CA PHE A 120 -15.04 -12.25 6.43
C PHE A 120 -14.57 -12.89 5.12
N SER A 121 -13.64 -13.85 5.16
CA SER A 121 -13.09 -14.52 3.98
C SER A 121 -14.11 -15.38 3.23
N GLU A 122 -15.16 -15.85 3.91
CA GLU A 122 -16.18 -16.78 3.38
C GLU A 122 -15.57 -18.07 2.79
N LEU A 123 -14.41 -18.47 3.28
CA LEU A 123 -13.72 -19.67 2.80
C LEU A 123 -14.25 -20.97 3.43
N GLY A 124 -14.93 -20.90 4.58
CA GLY A 124 -15.46 -22.06 5.28
C GLY A 124 -14.38 -23.13 5.52
N HIS A 125 -14.68 -24.39 5.20
CA HIS A 125 -13.74 -25.49 5.37
C HIS A 125 -12.46 -25.39 4.52
N HIS A 126 -12.47 -24.61 3.45
CA HIS A 126 -11.26 -24.37 2.63
C HIS A 126 -10.17 -23.65 3.40
N PHE A 127 -10.52 -22.85 4.41
CA PHE A 127 -9.56 -22.17 5.28
C PHE A 127 -8.52 -23.11 5.90
N TYR A 128 -8.89 -24.36 6.12
CA TYR A 128 -8.01 -25.41 6.67
C TYR A 128 -7.32 -26.26 5.61
N ARG A 129 -7.40 -25.89 4.32
CA ARG A 129 -6.72 -26.58 3.21
C ARG A 129 -5.54 -25.77 2.70
N PRO A 130 -4.51 -26.43 2.11
CA PRO A 130 -3.37 -25.74 1.52
C PRO A 130 -3.81 -24.77 0.42
N ILE A 131 -3.26 -23.54 0.42
CA ILE A 131 -3.68 -22.49 -0.53
C ILE A 131 -3.30 -22.77 -1.98
N ARG A 132 -2.45 -23.79 -2.26
CA ARG A 132 -2.23 -24.29 -3.63
C ARG A 132 -3.52 -24.83 -4.28
N THR A 133 -4.53 -25.19 -3.46
CA THR A 133 -5.84 -25.67 -3.94
C THR A 133 -6.85 -24.53 -4.13
N TYR A 134 -6.48 -23.28 -3.80
CA TYR A 134 -7.37 -22.12 -3.89
C TYR A 134 -7.41 -21.57 -5.31
N SER A 135 -8.60 -21.10 -5.70
CA SER A 135 -8.74 -20.23 -6.87
C SER A 135 -8.07 -18.86 -6.59
N SER A 136 -7.88 -18.06 -7.65
CA SER A 136 -7.38 -16.68 -7.50
C SER A 136 -8.28 -15.83 -6.59
N GLY A 137 -9.62 -16.00 -6.74
CA GLY A 137 -10.60 -15.32 -5.87
C GLY A 137 -10.49 -15.74 -4.41
N MET A 138 -10.32 -17.03 -4.12
CA MET A 138 -10.14 -17.51 -2.74
C MET A 138 -8.86 -16.97 -2.10
N LYS A 139 -7.76 -16.88 -2.86
CA LYS A 139 -6.51 -16.26 -2.39
C LYS A 139 -6.71 -14.78 -2.08
N ALA A 140 -7.44 -14.09 -2.96
CA ALA A 140 -7.76 -12.68 -2.77
C ALA A 140 -8.63 -12.46 -1.52
N ARG A 141 -9.65 -13.29 -1.31
CA ARG A 141 -10.52 -13.26 -0.12
C ARG A 141 -9.70 -13.45 1.16
N LEU A 142 -8.84 -14.48 1.23
CA LEU A 142 -7.97 -14.69 2.38
C LEU A 142 -7.06 -13.48 2.63
N GLY A 143 -6.38 -13.00 1.58
CA GLY A 143 -5.41 -11.91 1.71
C GLY A 143 -6.03 -10.62 2.25
N ILE A 144 -7.17 -10.19 1.70
CA ILE A 144 -7.90 -9.02 2.22
C ILE A 144 -8.37 -9.24 3.65
N SER A 145 -8.91 -10.43 3.95
CA SER A 145 -9.41 -10.74 5.30
C SER A 145 -8.31 -10.60 6.35
N VAL A 146 -7.13 -11.15 6.07
CA VAL A 146 -5.99 -11.08 6.99
C VAL A 146 -5.41 -9.67 7.05
N ALA A 147 -5.22 -9.03 5.88
CA ALA A 147 -4.60 -7.71 5.80
C ALA A 147 -5.45 -6.61 6.46
N THR A 148 -6.77 -6.78 6.52
CA THR A 148 -7.71 -5.81 7.11
C THR A 148 -8.20 -6.19 8.52
N ALA A 149 -7.72 -7.29 9.09
CA ALA A 149 -8.11 -7.71 10.44
C ALA A 149 -7.45 -6.87 11.54
N PHE A 150 -6.28 -6.33 11.27
CA PHE A 150 -5.48 -5.59 12.24
C PHE A 150 -5.48 -4.09 11.91
N ARG A 151 -5.37 -3.26 12.95
CA ARG A 151 -5.30 -1.79 12.81
C ARG A 151 -3.90 -1.31 13.15
N PRO A 152 -3.07 -0.99 12.16
CA PRO A 152 -1.75 -0.40 12.36
C PRO A 152 -1.85 1.08 12.71
N ASP A 153 -0.80 1.63 13.32
CA ASP A 153 -0.65 3.08 13.52
C ASP A 153 -0.45 3.80 12.18
N ILE A 154 0.22 3.13 11.22
CA ILE A 154 0.45 3.64 9.86
C ILE A 154 -0.01 2.61 8.84
N LEU A 155 -0.97 2.98 8.02
CA LEU A 155 -1.51 2.15 6.94
C LEU A 155 -1.03 2.65 5.58
N LEU A 156 -0.36 1.79 4.83
CA LEU A 156 0.03 2.04 3.44
C LEU A 156 -0.88 1.27 2.48
N VAL A 157 -1.47 1.96 1.51
CA VAL A 157 -2.42 1.35 0.55
C VAL A 157 -1.93 1.57 -0.88
N ASP A 158 -1.58 0.49 -1.59
CA ASP A 158 -1.15 0.52 -3.00
C ASP A 158 -2.21 -0.15 -3.88
N GLU A 159 -3.10 0.63 -4.47
CA GLU A 159 -4.10 0.21 -5.49
C GLU A 159 -5.01 -0.99 -5.16
N VAL A 160 -5.19 -1.35 -3.91
CA VAL A 160 -5.84 -2.61 -3.48
C VAL A 160 -7.37 -2.60 -3.56
N LEU A 161 -7.99 -1.53 -4.05
CA LEU A 161 -9.46 -1.44 -4.11
C LEU A 161 -10.01 -2.26 -5.27
N GLY A 162 -10.63 -3.41 -4.97
CA GLY A 162 -11.45 -4.13 -5.93
C GLY A 162 -11.00 -5.55 -6.30
N VAL A 163 -10.47 -6.34 -5.37
CA VAL A 163 -10.13 -7.76 -5.57
C VAL A 163 -11.29 -8.69 -5.24
N GLY A 164 -11.38 -9.80 -5.96
CA GLY A 164 -12.43 -10.81 -5.81
C GLY A 164 -13.55 -10.69 -6.84
N ASP A 165 -14.62 -11.46 -6.63
CA ASP A 165 -15.86 -11.34 -7.42
C ASP A 165 -16.65 -10.07 -7.06
N ALA A 166 -17.67 -9.73 -7.84
CA ALA A 166 -18.40 -8.47 -7.69
C ALA A 166 -19.05 -8.29 -6.30
N SER A 167 -19.48 -9.39 -5.65
CA SER A 167 -20.10 -9.34 -4.32
C SER A 167 -19.05 -9.07 -3.23
N PHE A 168 -17.93 -9.77 -3.28
CA PHE A 168 -16.84 -9.61 -2.34
C PHE A 168 -16.10 -8.28 -2.52
N ARG A 169 -16.07 -7.74 -3.74
CA ARG A 169 -15.45 -6.44 -4.03
C ARG A 169 -16.06 -5.32 -3.18
N LYS A 170 -17.41 -5.20 -3.18
CA LYS A 170 -18.10 -4.18 -2.37
C LYS A 170 -17.84 -4.36 -0.87
N LYS A 171 -17.84 -5.61 -0.40
CA LYS A 171 -17.55 -5.96 1.00
C LYS A 171 -16.13 -5.58 1.38
N SER A 172 -15.13 -5.89 0.52
CA SER A 172 -13.74 -5.56 0.74
C SER A 172 -13.46 -4.06 0.69
N GLU A 173 -14.11 -3.32 -0.23
CA GLU A 173 -14.03 -1.86 -0.29
C GLU A 173 -14.51 -1.21 1.01
N ASN A 174 -15.65 -1.65 1.53
CA ASN A 174 -16.19 -1.16 2.80
C ASN A 174 -15.23 -1.46 3.96
N ARG A 175 -14.66 -2.66 4.03
CA ARG A 175 -13.71 -3.05 5.06
C ARG A 175 -12.42 -2.20 5.01
N VAL A 176 -11.91 -1.92 3.82
CA VAL A 176 -10.76 -1.03 3.65
C VAL A 176 -11.10 0.40 4.06
N ARG A 177 -12.30 0.92 3.72
CA ARG A 177 -12.77 2.23 4.18
C ARG A 177 -12.86 2.31 5.71
N GLU A 178 -13.40 1.28 6.35
CA GLU A 178 -13.45 1.19 7.82
C GLU A 178 -12.04 1.14 8.43
N MET A 179 -11.11 0.43 7.80
CA MET A 179 -9.72 0.37 8.23
C MET A 179 -9.04 1.74 8.09
N ILE A 180 -9.25 2.44 6.97
CA ILE A 180 -8.75 3.80 6.75
C ILE A 180 -9.26 4.74 7.85
N SER A 181 -10.56 4.72 8.12
CA SER A 181 -11.18 5.57 9.14
C SER A 181 -10.75 5.25 10.58
N GLY A 182 -10.25 4.02 10.81
CA GLY A 182 -9.84 3.54 12.14
C GLY A 182 -8.32 3.48 12.35
N SER A 183 -7.52 3.82 11.34
CA SER A 183 -6.05 3.88 11.43
C SER A 183 -5.58 5.28 11.86
N GLY A 184 -4.36 5.36 12.43
CA GLY A 184 -3.76 6.63 12.77
C GLY A 184 -3.38 7.44 11.53
N CYS A 185 -2.31 7.07 10.85
CA CYS A 185 -1.89 7.70 9.59
C CYS A 185 -2.17 6.78 8.41
N VAL A 186 -2.69 7.31 7.30
CA VAL A 186 -2.92 6.54 6.07
C VAL A 186 -2.20 7.20 4.90
N ILE A 187 -1.41 6.41 4.16
CA ILE A 187 -0.78 6.85 2.92
C ILE A 187 -1.32 5.96 1.79
N ILE A 188 -2.00 6.58 0.82
CA ILE A 188 -2.71 5.85 -0.21
C ILE A 188 -2.30 6.25 -1.63
N VAL A 189 -2.07 5.25 -2.47
CA VAL A 189 -1.96 5.39 -3.93
C VAL A 189 -3.23 4.83 -4.54
N SER A 190 -3.95 5.63 -5.32
CA SER A 190 -5.15 5.18 -6.04
C SER A 190 -5.36 5.98 -7.33
N HIS A 191 -5.90 5.33 -8.35
CA HIS A 191 -6.32 5.99 -9.59
C HIS A 191 -7.74 6.58 -9.52
N SER A 192 -8.50 6.30 -8.46
CA SER A 192 -9.86 6.83 -8.28
C SER A 192 -9.81 8.26 -7.74
N GLN A 193 -9.88 9.26 -8.63
CA GLN A 193 -9.91 10.68 -8.23
C GLN A 193 -11.05 10.97 -7.26
N GLY A 194 -12.25 10.46 -7.52
CA GLY A 194 -13.42 10.70 -6.63
C GLY A 194 -13.17 10.21 -5.21
N PHE A 195 -12.60 8.99 -5.07
CA PHE A 195 -12.25 8.43 -3.77
C PHE A 195 -11.18 9.24 -3.06
N MET A 196 -10.10 9.62 -3.77
CA MET A 196 -9.01 10.42 -3.19
C MET A 196 -9.49 11.81 -2.75
N MET A 197 -10.38 12.44 -3.53
CA MET A 197 -10.99 13.73 -3.20
C MET A 197 -11.88 13.68 -1.96
N GLU A 198 -12.50 12.52 -1.71
CA GLU A 198 -13.39 12.29 -0.57
C GLU A 198 -12.62 12.09 0.74
N ILE A 199 -11.51 11.33 0.70
CA ILE A 199 -10.88 10.83 1.93
C ILE A 199 -9.56 11.50 2.32
N CYS A 200 -8.83 12.10 1.35
CA CYS A 200 -7.50 12.64 1.64
C CYS A 200 -7.55 14.05 2.22
N ASP A 201 -6.78 14.29 3.27
CA ASP A 201 -6.55 15.62 3.82
C ASP A 201 -5.61 16.45 2.92
N ARG A 202 -4.58 15.79 2.38
CA ARG A 202 -3.66 16.36 1.39
C ARG A 202 -3.21 15.31 0.38
N ILE A 203 -2.70 15.80 -0.74
CA ILE A 203 -2.15 14.97 -1.82
C ILE A 203 -0.71 15.40 -2.12
N ILE A 204 0.14 14.42 -2.39
CA ILE A 204 1.49 14.55 -2.89
C ILE A 204 1.49 14.18 -4.36
N LEU A 205 1.90 15.11 -5.22
CA LEU A 205 2.09 14.88 -6.64
C LEU A 205 3.54 14.49 -6.90
N ILE A 206 3.73 13.31 -7.51
CA ILE A 206 5.05 12.79 -7.88
C ILE A 206 5.18 12.72 -9.38
N GLU A 207 6.29 13.25 -9.89
CA GLU A 207 6.67 13.14 -11.29
C GLU A 207 8.17 12.84 -11.40
N ASN A 208 8.54 11.87 -12.26
CA ASN A 208 9.93 11.47 -12.49
C ASN A 208 10.75 11.23 -11.21
N GLY A 209 10.16 10.55 -10.23
CA GLY A 209 10.81 10.20 -8.96
C GLY A 209 10.97 11.35 -7.97
N LYS A 210 10.38 12.52 -8.23
CA LYS A 210 10.48 13.70 -7.35
C LYS A 210 9.10 14.17 -6.91
N VAL A 211 9.03 14.77 -5.74
CA VAL A 211 7.84 15.49 -5.30
C VAL A 211 7.75 16.81 -6.08
N LEU A 212 6.70 16.94 -6.86
CA LEU A 212 6.45 18.15 -7.64
C LEU A 212 5.67 19.19 -6.85
N ASP A 213 4.67 18.72 -6.08
CA ASP A 213 3.85 19.60 -5.26
C ASP A 213 3.12 18.82 -4.14
N ILE A 214 2.70 19.55 -3.11
CA ILE A 214 1.92 19.02 -1.97
C ILE A 214 0.84 20.05 -1.63
N GLY A 215 -0.40 19.61 -1.52
CA GLY A 215 -1.50 20.53 -1.20
C GLY A 215 -2.84 19.83 -1.04
N LYS A 216 -3.90 20.62 -0.99
CA LYS A 216 -5.26 20.11 -0.89
C LYS A 216 -5.65 19.32 -2.14
N PRO A 217 -6.49 18.28 -2.01
CA PRO A 217 -6.84 17.41 -3.14
C PRO A 217 -7.28 18.18 -4.39
N LYS A 218 -8.17 19.13 -4.24
CA LYS A 218 -8.70 19.93 -5.38
C LYS A 218 -7.61 20.71 -6.13
N GLU A 219 -6.67 21.29 -5.40
CA GLU A 219 -5.59 22.11 -5.97
C GLU A 219 -4.58 21.23 -6.73
N ILE A 220 -4.22 20.10 -6.14
CA ILE A 220 -3.24 19.19 -6.73
C ILE A 220 -3.82 18.46 -7.94
N TYR A 221 -5.10 18.05 -7.91
CA TYR A 221 -5.72 17.46 -9.10
C TYR A 221 -5.86 18.46 -10.26
N ALA A 222 -6.11 19.74 -10.00
CA ALA A 222 -6.10 20.76 -11.05
C ALA A 222 -4.73 20.81 -11.75
N LYS A 223 -3.64 20.91 -10.98
CA LYS A 223 -2.26 20.90 -11.51
C LYS A 223 -1.93 19.60 -12.24
N TYR A 224 -2.35 18.46 -11.71
CA TYR A 224 -2.13 17.16 -12.35
C TYR A 224 -2.83 17.06 -13.71
N ASN A 225 -4.07 17.55 -13.82
CA ASN A 225 -4.80 17.60 -15.09
C ASN A 225 -4.14 18.54 -16.11
N ASP A 226 -3.63 19.70 -15.68
CA ASP A 226 -2.89 20.62 -16.54
C ASP A 226 -1.62 19.96 -17.11
N LEU A 227 -0.87 19.21 -16.29
CA LEU A 227 0.30 18.44 -16.73
C LEU A 227 -0.06 17.38 -17.78
N LEU A 228 -1.20 16.71 -17.64
CA LEU A 228 -1.66 15.71 -18.60
C LEU A 228 -2.09 16.35 -19.93
N ASN A 229 -2.69 17.54 -19.92
CA ASN A 229 -3.16 18.24 -21.10
C ASN A 229 -2.03 18.85 -21.93
N ILE A 230 -0.95 19.33 -21.30
CA ILE A 230 0.21 19.94 -21.98
C ILE A 230 0.90 18.94 -22.91
N GLU A 231 0.93 17.64 -22.57
CA GLU A 231 1.60 16.63 -23.39
C GLU A 231 0.69 15.97 -24.44
N SER A 232 -0.62 16.26 -24.39
CA SER A 232 -1.59 15.78 -25.37
C SER A 232 -1.74 16.76 -26.55
N SER A 233 -1.05 17.88 -26.50
CA SER A 233 -1.01 18.98 -27.48
C SER A 233 0.29 18.99 -28.26
#